data_4a61e719cc0bbeecf85ef36ddf637913
#
_entry.id   4a61e719cc0bbeecf85ef36ddf637913
#
_cell.length_a   1.000
_cell.length_b   1.000
_cell.length_c   1.000
_cell.angle_alpha   90.00
_cell.angle_beta   90.00
_cell.angle_gamma   90.00
#
_symmetry.space_group_name_H-M   'P 1'
#
loop_
_entity.id
_entity.type
_entity.pdbx_description
1 polymer ?
#
loop_
_entity_poly.entity_id
_entity_poly.type
_entity_poly.pdbx_seq_one_letter_code
_entity_poly.pdbx_strand_id
1 'polypeptide(L)'
;IYRRVDDAFMDPLAFRPDSVLAVPGLLSVVRTGRVALANALGTGVADDKAMYTYVPRMIEFYLGEHAILNNVHTYMLRDPKQRQHVFNNLHNLVVKEVQGSGGYGIVFGPDASEKELATLSKKIRSDPRGWIAQPVMQLSTVPTPMDDRLSSRHVDLRPSAANDG
;
A
#
# COMPACT_ATOMS: atom_id res chain seq x y z
N ILE A 1 -8.47 -12.19 -19.94
CA ILE A 1 -8.90 -10.88 -19.43
C ILE A 1 -7.76 -10.31 -18.59
N TYR A 2 -7.26 -9.14 -18.99
CA TYR A 2 -6.36 -8.35 -18.16
C TYR A 2 -7.19 -7.43 -17.24
N ARG A 3 -7.03 -7.58 -15.94
CA ARG A 3 -7.78 -6.79 -14.95
C ARG A 3 -6.91 -5.72 -14.28
N ARG A 4 -7.56 -4.62 -13.92
CA ARG A 4 -7.00 -3.58 -13.04
C ARG A 4 -7.96 -3.23 -11.89
N VAL A 5 -8.91 -4.13 -11.63
CA VAL A 5 -9.93 -3.99 -10.59
C VAL A 5 -9.53 -4.88 -9.41
N ASP A 6 -9.70 -4.40 -8.21
CA ASP A 6 -9.48 -5.16 -6.98
C ASP A 6 -10.40 -6.38 -6.91
N ASP A 7 -9.94 -7.46 -6.28
CA ASP A 7 -10.67 -8.72 -6.14
C ASP A 7 -12.10 -8.51 -5.61
N ALA A 8 -12.24 -7.62 -4.61
CA ALA A 8 -13.54 -7.34 -3.99
C ALA A 8 -14.60 -6.81 -4.99
N PHE A 9 -14.18 -6.22 -6.10
CA PHE A 9 -15.09 -5.63 -7.09
C PHE A 9 -15.30 -6.48 -8.33
N MET A 10 -14.63 -7.65 -8.44
CA MET A 10 -14.60 -8.43 -9.68
C MET A 10 -15.89 -9.14 -10.05
N ASP A 11 -16.62 -9.64 -9.06
CA ASP A 11 -17.86 -10.40 -9.29
C ASP A 11 -18.84 -10.14 -8.15
N PRO A 12 -19.93 -9.41 -8.39
CA PRO A 12 -20.91 -9.11 -7.36
C PRO A 12 -21.64 -10.33 -6.81
N LEU A 13 -21.61 -11.47 -7.51
CA LEU A 13 -22.20 -12.72 -7.03
C LEU A 13 -21.27 -13.48 -6.06
N ALA A 14 -19.98 -13.16 -6.06
CA ALA A 14 -18.98 -13.85 -5.25
C ALA A 14 -18.35 -12.95 -4.16
N PHE A 15 -18.32 -11.64 -4.39
CA PHE A 15 -17.66 -10.66 -3.53
C PHE A 15 -18.64 -9.56 -3.12
N ARG A 16 -18.34 -8.30 -3.43
CA ARG A 16 -19.18 -7.16 -3.06
C ARG A 16 -20.41 -7.09 -3.95
N PRO A 17 -21.62 -7.28 -3.38
CA PRO A 17 -22.87 -7.29 -4.18
C PRO A 17 -23.24 -5.92 -4.77
N ASP A 18 -22.67 -4.83 -4.25
CA ASP A 18 -22.85 -3.46 -4.72
C ASP A 18 -21.84 -3.05 -5.81
N SER A 19 -20.97 -3.96 -6.26
CA SER A 19 -19.99 -3.66 -7.30
C SER A 19 -20.65 -3.46 -8.66
N VAL A 20 -20.39 -2.31 -9.27
CA VAL A 20 -20.79 -1.98 -10.65
C VAL A 20 -19.59 -2.01 -11.62
N LEU A 21 -18.41 -2.43 -11.16
CA LEU A 21 -17.17 -2.39 -11.94
C LEU A 21 -16.89 -3.70 -12.68
N ALA A 22 -17.63 -4.75 -12.40
CA ALA A 22 -17.35 -6.07 -12.94
C ALA A 22 -18.61 -6.81 -13.43
N VAL A 23 -18.38 -7.95 -14.06
CA VAL A 23 -19.44 -8.76 -14.68
C VAL A 23 -19.91 -9.84 -13.72
N PRO A 24 -21.21 -9.91 -13.39
CA PRO A 24 -21.77 -11.00 -12.58
C PRO A 24 -21.48 -12.37 -13.21
N GLY A 25 -20.99 -13.30 -12.39
CA GLY A 25 -20.66 -14.67 -12.81
C GLY A 25 -19.28 -14.84 -13.44
N LEU A 26 -18.47 -13.79 -13.50
CA LEU A 26 -17.11 -13.85 -14.04
C LEU A 26 -16.28 -14.94 -13.35
N LEU A 27 -16.37 -15.05 -12.04
CA LEU A 27 -15.60 -16.04 -11.27
C LEU A 27 -15.96 -17.47 -11.67
N SER A 28 -17.23 -17.76 -11.95
CA SER A 28 -17.68 -19.08 -12.41
C SER A 28 -17.06 -19.45 -13.75
N VAL A 29 -16.96 -18.50 -14.67
CA VAL A 29 -16.34 -18.71 -15.99
C VAL A 29 -14.83 -18.93 -15.87
N VAL A 30 -14.15 -18.18 -15.01
CA VAL A 30 -12.72 -18.38 -14.72
C VAL A 30 -12.46 -19.76 -14.10
N ARG A 31 -13.28 -20.18 -13.14
CA ARG A 31 -13.15 -21.51 -12.47
C ARG A 31 -13.34 -22.67 -13.42
N THR A 32 -14.13 -22.53 -14.46
CA THR A 32 -14.31 -23.57 -15.51
C THR A 32 -13.17 -23.56 -16.55
N GLY A 33 -12.17 -22.70 -16.40
CA GLY A 33 -11.03 -22.60 -17.32
C GLY A 33 -11.35 -22.05 -18.71
N ARG A 34 -12.55 -21.48 -18.91
CA ARG A 34 -12.97 -20.91 -20.18
C ARG A 34 -12.37 -19.55 -20.49
N VAL A 35 -11.89 -18.88 -19.46
CA VAL A 35 -11.25 -17.57 -19.56
C VAL A 35 -10.05 -17.54 -18.61
N ALA A 36 -8.91 -17.13 -19.13
CA ALA A 36 -7.74 -16.81 -18.32
C ALA A 36 -7.84 -15.38 -17.78
N LEU A 37 -7.46 -15.21 -16.52
CA LEU A 37 -7.44 -13.93 -15.84
C LEU A 37 -6.02 -13.53 -15.46
N ALA A 38 -5.56 -12.43 -15.96
CA ALA A 38 -4.32 -11.77 -15.55
C ALA A 38 -4.68 -10.46 -14.81
N ASN A 39 -4.33 -10.27 -13.62
CA ASN A 39 -3.67 -11.05 -12.59
C ASN A 39 -4.64 -12.06 -11.91
N ALA A 40 -4.11 -13.14 -11.34
CA ALA A 40 -4.93 -14.11 -10.62
C ALA A 40 -5.65 -13.50 -9.42
N LEU A 41 -6.73 -14.15 -8.98
CA LEU A 41 -7.38 -13.82 -7.71
C LEU A 41 -6.44 -14.10 -6.54
N GLY A 42 -6.55 -13.29 -5.49
CA GLY A 42 -5.71 -13.41 -4.29
C GLY A 42 -4.38 -12.66 -4.37
N THR A 43 -4.05 -12.02 -5.51
CA THR A 43 -2.81 -11.23 -5.64
C THR A 43 -2.82 -9.92 -4.86
N GLY A 44 -3.96 -9.51 -4.30
CA GLY A 44 -4.08 -8.33 -3.44
C GLY A 44 -3.18 -8.37 -2.19
N VAL A 45 -2.67 -9.55 -1.80
CA VAL A 45 -1.66 -9.66 -0.75
C VAL A 45 -0.38 -8.90 -1.09
N ALA A 46 -0.06 -8.72 -2.37
CA ALA A 46 1.10 -7.95 -2.82
C ALA A 46 0.93 -6.44 -2.65
N ASP A 47 -0.32 -5.96 -2.55
CA ASP A 47 -0.65 -4.55 -2.32
C ASP A 47 -0.77 -4.20 -0.83
N ASP A 48 -0.76 -5.22 0.04
CA ASP A 48 -0.84 -5.06 1.49
C ASP A 48 0.43 -4.43 2.05
N LYS A 49 0.31 -3.23 2.60
CA LYS A 49 1.47 -2.45 3.10
C LYS A 49 2.12 -3.08 4.34
N ALA A 50 1.41 -3.91 5.09
CA ALA A 50 2.01 -4.67 6.18
C ALA A 50 2.85 -5.84 5.63
N MET A 51 2.44 -6.44 4.50
CA MET A 51 3.20 -7.50 3.83
C MET A 51 4.56 -7.02 3.35
N TYR A 52 4.66 -5.76 2.93
CA TYR A 52 5.91 -5.11 2.55
C TYR A 52 7.03 -5.27 3.61
N THR A 53 6.68 -5.30 4.89
CA THR A 53 7.66 -5.43 5.98
C THR A 53 8.36 -6.79 6.01
N TYR A 54 7.77 -7.80 5.39
CA TYR A 54 8.31 -9.16 5.35
C TYR A 54 9.18 -9.42 4.12
N VAL A 55 9.12 -8.58 3.09
CA VAL A 55 9.80 -8.80 1.80
C VAL A 55 11.30 -9.10 1.98
N PRO A 56 12.09 -8.34 2.76
CA PRO A 56 13.51 -8.66 2.94
C PRO A 56 13.74 -10.04 3.56
N ARG A 57 12.92 -10.42 4.54
CA ARG A 57 12.99 -11.74 5.18
C ARG A 57 12.55 -12.87 4.24
N MET A 58 11.62 -12.59 3.34
CA MET A 58 11.19 -13.56 2.31
C MET A 58 12.30 -13.77 1.30
N ILE A 59 13.00 -12.73 0.87
CA ILE A 59 14.18 -12.83 0.00
C ILE A 59 15.24 -13.72 0.65
N GLU A 60 15.58 -13.43 1.90
CA GLU A 60 16.55 -14.23 2.64
C GLU A 60 16.11 -15.69 2.79
N PHE A 61 14.83 -15.93 3.13
CA PHE A 61 14.30 -17.27 3.34
C PHE A 61 14.23 -18.11 2.05
N TYR A 62 13.72 -17.53 0.96
CA TYR A 62 13.49 -18.28 -0.28
C TYR A 62 14.69 -18.31 -1.21
N LEU A 63 15.51 -17.26 -1.23
CA LEU A 63 16.64 -17.12 -2.16
C LEU A 63 17.99 -17.30 -1.49
N GLY A 64 18.08 -17.26 -0.16
CA GLY A 64 19.33 -17.26 0.57
C GLY A 64 20.17 -16.00 0.36
N GLU A 65 19.55 -14.91 -0.06
CA GLU A 65 20.20 -13.65 -0.43
C GLU A 65 19.74 -12.51 0.48
N HIS A 66 20.54 -11.46 0.57
CA HIS A 66 20.11 -10.22 1.20
C HIS A 66 19.40 -9.33 0.19
N ALA A 67 18.38 -8.59 0.65
CA ALA A 67 17.69 -7.63 -0.18
C ALA A 67 18.66 -6.54 -0.70
N ILE A 68 18.68 -6.33 -2.01
CA ILE A 68 19.53 -5.30 -2.66
C ILE A 68 19.00 -3.90 -2.36
N LEU A 69 17.67 -3.74 -2.37
CA LEU A 69 17.01 -2.47 -2.05
C LEU A 69 16.56 -2.44 -0.60
N ASN A 70 16.88 -1.35 0.09
CA ASN A 70 16.44 -1.14 1.45
C ASN A 70 14.95 -0.77 1.49
N ASN A 71 14.18 -1.49 2.29
CA ASN A 71 12.80 -1.10 2.59
C ASN A 71 12.77 0.10 3.53
N VAL A 72 11.80 0.98 3.33
CA VAL A 72 11.49 2.03 4.32
C VAL A 72 11.02 1.35 5.61
N HIS A 73 11.62 1.75 6.75
CA HIS A 73 11.20 1.23 8.04
C HIS A 73 9.70 1.42 8.24
N THR A 74 9.00 0.35 8.58
CA THR A 74 7.54 0.36 8.68
C THR A 74 7.11 -0.18 10.03
N TYR A 75 6.42 0.65 10.79
CA TYR A 75 5.82 0.28 12.06
C TYR A 75 4.47 -0.40 11.82
N MET A 76 4.31 -1.63 12.31
CA MET A 76 3.03 -2.33 12.29
C MET A 76 2.23 -2.00 13.55
N LEU A 77 1.11 -1.31 13.41
CA LEU A 77 0.35 -0.81 14.56
C LEU A 77 -0.42 -1.91 15.31
N ARG A 78 -0.47 -3.12 14.78
CA ARG A 78 -0.92 -4.31 15.53
C ARG A 78 0.00 -4.65 16.70
N ASP A 79 1.30 -4.32 16.62
CA ASP A 79 2.25 -4.48 17.71
C ASP A 79 2.06 -3.35 18.73
N PRO A 80 1.76 -3.65 20.01
CA PRO A 80 1.52 -2.63 21.02
C PRO A 80 2.71 -1.69 21.26
N LYS A 81 3.94 -2.19 21.18
CA LYS A 81 5.15 -1.38 21.42
C LYS A 81 5.38 -0.41 20.26
N GLN A 82 5.26 -0.90 19.03
CA GLN A 82 5.39 -0.05 17.85
C GLN A 82 4.26 0.99 17.79
N ARG A 83 3.04 0.58 18.10
CA ARG A 83 1.89 1.48 18.16
C ARG A 83 2.07 2.60 19.19
N GLN A 84 2.59 2.29 20.38
CA GLN A 84 2.88 3.31 21.39
C GLN A 84 3.95 4.27 20.92
N HIS A 85 5.01 3.77 20.27
CA HIS A 85 6.04 4.61 19.65
C HIS A 85 5.43 5.57 18.62
N VAL A 86 4.55 5.05 17.76
CA VAL A 86 3.86 5.85 16.72
C VAL A 86 2.97 6.92 17.34
N PHE A 87 2.19 6.60 18.39
CA PHE A 87 1.37 7.61 19.06
C PHE A 87 2.17 8.76 19.66
N ASN A 88 3.37 8.48 20.15
CA ASN A 88 4.25 9.52 20.70
C ASN A 88 4.93 10.38 19.61
N ASN A 89 4.88 9.95 18.35
CA ASN A 89 5.62 10.56 17.24
C ASN A 89 4.76 10.84 16.00
N LEU A 90 3.44 10.85 16.11
CA LEU A 90 2.53 10.98 14.97
C LEU A 90 2.85 12.16 14.05
N HIS A 91 3.25 13.29 14.63
CA HIS A 91 3.60 14.52 13.89
C HIS A 91 4.87 14.38 13.02
N ASN A 92 5.65 13.31 13.18
CA ASN A 92 6.87 13.05 12.40
C ASN A 92 6.72 11.86 11.44
N LEU A 93 5.54 11.27 11.35
CA LEU A 93 5.31 10.03 10.63
C LEU A 93 4.25 10.19 9.54
N VAL A 94 4.33 9.32 8.55
CA VAL A 94 3.25 9.11 7.58
C VAL A 94 2.49 7.86 8.00
N VAL A 95 1.21 8.01 8.29
CA VAL A 95 0.33 6.89 8.67
C VAL A 95 -0.55 6.51 7.48
N LYS A 96 -0.67 5.21 7.22
CA LYS A 96 -1.37 4.68 6.05
C LYS A 96 -2.26 3.52 6.44
N GLU A 97 -3.40 3.40 5.78
CA GLU A 97 -4.20 2.17 5.83
C GLU A 97 -3.44 1.03 5.13
N VAL A 98 -3.48 -0.16 5.71
CA VAL A 98 -2.82 -1.36 5.17
C VAL A 98 -3.33 -1.67 3.77
N GLN A 99 -4.64 -1.65 3.56
CA GLN A 99 -5.30 -2.00 2.31
C GLN A 99 -5.72 -0.79 1.46
N GLY A 100 -5.41 0.43 1.87
CA GLY A 100 -5.75 1.64 1.12
C GLY A 100 -4.98 1.77 -0.19
N SER A 101 -5.61 2.29 -1.23
CA SER A 101 -5.01 2.60 -2.53
C SER A 101 -5.34 4.03 -2.97
N GLY A 102 -4.65 4.52 -4.02
CA GLY A 102 -4.95 5.82 -4.63
C GLY A 102 -4.71 7.04 -3.73
N GLY A 103 -3.91 6.91 -2.67
CA GLY A 103 -3.65 8.01 -1.73
C GLY A 103 -4.71 8.19 -0.65
N TYR A 104 -5.82 7.45 -0.69
CA TYR A 104 -6.84 7.49 0.36
C TYR A 104 -6.31 6.86 1.65
N GLY A 105 -6.76 7.41 2.80
CA GLY A 105 -6.35 6.91 4.11
C GLY A 105 -4.89 7.20 4.48
N ILE A 106 -4.21 8.11 3.77
CA ILE A 106 -2.87 8.57 4.14
C ILE A 106 -2.98 9.84 4.96
N VAL A 107 -2.34 9.84 6.13
CA VAL A 107 -2.18 11.03 6.96
C VAL A 107 -0.70 11.36 7.05
N PHE A 108 -0.35 12.54 6.56
CA PHE A 108 1.01 13.08 6.65
C PHE A 108 1.10 13.89 7.95
N GLY A 109 1.75 13.31 8.95
CA GLY A 109 1.78 13.84 10.31
C GLY A 109 2.28 15.29 10.44
N PRO A 110 3.36 15.69 9.71
CA PRO A 110 3.84 17.07 9.77
C PRO A 110 2.84 18.14 9.36
N ASP A 111 1.90 17.82 8.47
CA ASP A 111 0.91 18.75 7.96
C ASP A 111 -0.46 18.59 8.65
N ALA A 112 -0.59 17.56 9.49
CA ALA A 112 -1.87 17.24 10.12
C ALA A 112 -2.14 18.11 11.35
N SER A 113 -3.36 18.62 11.47
CA SER A 113 -3.81 19.32 12.66
C SER A 113 -3.96 18.37 13.86
N GLU A 114 -3.90 18.91 15.07
CA GLU A 114 -4.12 18.15 16.32
C GLU A 114 -5.45 17.40 16.32
N LYS A 115 -6.49 17.98 15.74
CA LYS A 115 -7.81 17.35 15.60
C LYS A 115 -7.78 16.13 14.69
N GLU A 116 -7.03 16.22 13.58
CA GLU A 116 -6.85 15.09 12.65
C GLU A 116 -6.03 13.99 13.30
N LEU A 117 -4.94 14.31 13.99
CA LEU A 117 -4.11 13.34 14.72
C LEU A 117 -4.90 12.66 15.86
N ALA A 118 -5.74 13.40 16.56
CA ALA A 118 -6.62 12.84 17.59
C ALA A 118 -7.67 11.88 16.98
N THR A 119 -8.23 12.24 15.82
CA THR A 119 -9.18 11.40 15.09
C THR A 119 -8.51 10.13 14.56
N LEU A 120 -7.32 10.28 13.98
CA LEU A 120 -6.49 9.16 13.52
C LEU A 120 -6.16 8.20 14.67
N SER A 121 -5.77 8.75 15.82
CA SER A 121 -5.46 7.94 17.01
C SER A 121 -6.66 7.10 17.47
N LYS A 122 -7.88 7.62 17.38
CA LYS A 122 -9.10 6.86 17.68
C LYS A 122 -9.33 5.73 16.68
N LYS A 123 -9.15 6.01 15.38
CA LYS A 123 -9.25 4.99 14.31
C LYS A 123 -8.24 3.87 14.51
N ILE A 124 -6.97 4.20 14.79
CA ILE A 124 -5.92 3.22 15.05
C ILE A 124 -6.25 2.36 16.28
N ARG A 125 -6.79 2.96 17.35
CA ARG A 125 -7.19 2.20 18.56
C ARG A 125 -8.34 1.24 18.29
N SER A 126 -9.29 1.61 17.41
CA SER A 126 -10.43 0.75 17.05
C SER A 126 -10.02 -0.41 16.13
N ASP A 127 -9.06 -0.20 15.24
CA ASP A 127 -8.52 -1.24 14.35
C ASP A 127 -6.99 -1.12 14.20
N PRO A 128 -6.21 -1.61 15.16
CA PRO A 128 -4.75 -1.51 15.09
C PRO A 128 -4.11 -2.32 13.95
N ARG A 129 -4.81 -3.32 13.41
CA ARG A 129 -4.30 -4.15 12.30
C ARG A 129 -4.42 -3.47 10.95
N GLY A 130 -5.37 -2.58 10.82
CA GLY A 130 -5.64 -1.86 9.58
C GLY A 130 -4.64 -0.73 9.26
N TRP A 131 -3.62 -0.51 10.10
CA TRP A 131 -2.74 0.65 9.99
C TRP A 131 -1.26 0.30 10.08
N ILE A 132 -0.47 1.02 9.30
CA ILE A 132 1.01 1.10 9.41
C ILE A 132 1.43 2.56 9.54
N ALA A 133 2.67 2.75 9.99
CA ALA A 133 3.31 4.07 9.94
C ALA A 133 4.74 3.96 9.43
N GLN A 134 5.22 5.01 8.79
CA GLN A 134 6.57 5.11 8.24
C GLN A 134 7.16 6.47 8.58
N PRO A 135 8.49 6.59 8.73
CA PRO A 135 9.15 7.89 8.78
C PRO A 135 8.87 8.71 7.53
N VAL A 136 8.82 10.01 7.68
CA VAL A 136 8.81 10.91 6.52
C VAL A 136 10.13 10.77 5.79
N MET A 137 10.06 10.42 4.51
CA MET A 137 11.23 10.29 3.65
C MET A 137 11.50 11.61 2.92
N GLN A 138 12.74 12.06 3.00
CA GLN A 138 13.21 13.16 2.16
C GLN A 138 13.53 12.61 0.77
N LEU A 139 12.70 12.94 -0.20
CA LEU A 139 12.89 12.51 -1.57
C LEU A 139 14.05 13.26 -2.22
N SER A 140 14.75 12.58 -3.13
CA SER A 140 15.73 13.22 -4.01
C SER A 140 15.07 14.31 -4.86
N THR A 141 15.86 15.30 -5.27
CA THR A 141 15.38 16.36 -6.14
C THR A 141 16.15 16.36 -7.46
N VAL A 142 15.49 16.82 -8.52
CA VAL A 142 16.11 17.05 -9.83
C VAL A 142 15.83 18.49 -10.28
N PRO A 143 16.76 19.12 -11.01
CA PRO A 143 16.51 20.40 -11.66
C PRO A 143 15.39 20.23 -12.69
N THR A 144 14.33 21.00 -12.53
CA THR A 144 13.15 20.96 -13.41
C THR A 144 12.90 22.35 -13.98
N PRO A 145 12.74 22.49 -15.30
CA PRO A 145 12.37 23.77 -15.92
C PRO A 145 11.00 24.25 -15.38
N MET A 146 10.99 25.48 -14.88
CA MET A 146 9.79 26.16 -14.37
C MET A 146 9.84 27.58 -14.88
N ASP A 147 8.96 27.89 -15.80
CA ASP A 147 8.96 29.18 -16.51
C ASP A 147 10.37 29.47 -17.10
N ASP A 148 11.04 30.54 -16.67
CA ASP A 148 12.36 30.97 -17.17
C ASP A 148 13.54 30.50 -16.30
N ARG A 149 13.31 29.59 -15.34
CA ARG A 149 14.36 29.12 -14.42
C ARG A 149 14.30 27.63 -14.14
N LEU A 150 15.44 27.07 -13.70
CA LEU A 150 15.49 25.73 -13.13
C LEU A 150 15.13 25.80 -11.63
N SER A 151 14.19 24.97 -11.21
CA SER A 151 13.81 24.80 -9.82
C SER A 151 14.01 23.36 -9.39
N SER A 152 14.45 23.13 -8.15
CA SER A 152 14.59 21.81 -7.59
C SER A 152 13.20 21.24 -7.30
N ARG A 153 12.90 20.05 -7.84
CA ARG A 153 11.64 19.34 -7.63
C ARG A 153 11.90 17.92 -7.13
N HIS A 154 11.08 17.47 -6.21
CA HIS A 154 11.14 16.09 -5.74
C HIS A 154 10.82 15.12 -6.88
N VAL A 155 11.54 13.99 -6.88
CA VAL A 155 11.37 12.92 -7.85
C VAL A 155 10.98 11.62 -7.15
N ASP A 156 10.03 10.91 -7.75
CA ASP A 156 9.57 9.58 -7.34
C ASP A 156 9.74 8.63 -8.53
N LEU A 157 10.50 7.55 -8.33
CA LEU A 157 10.73 6.53 -9.35
C LEU A 157 9.71 5.40 -9.16
N ARG A 158 8.93 5.11 -10.20
CA ARG A 158 7.93 4.03 -10.23
C ARG A 158 8.27 2.99 -11.28
N PRO A 159 9.25 2.12 -11.02
CA PRO A 159 9.62 1.07 -11.96
C PRO A 159 8.51 0.02 -12.04
N SER A 160 8.34 -0.55 -13.23
CA SER A 160 7.56 -1.75 -13.43
C SER A 160 8.50 -2.88 -13.84
N ALA A 161 8.33 -4.03 -13.22
CA ALA A 161 9.06 -5.24 -13.58
C ALA A 161 8.07 -6.28 -14.11
N ALA A 162 8.46 -6.98 -15.18
CA ALA A 162 7.76 -8.15 -15.67
C ALA A 162 8.72 -9.35 -15.58
N ASN A 163 8.16 -10.48 -15.18
CA ASN A 163 8.88 -11.75 -15.20
C ASN A 163 8.29 -12.60 -16.33
N ASP A 164 9.10 -13.09 -17.20
CA ASP A 164 8.75 -13.94 -18.35
C ASP A 164 8.97 -15.45 -18.10
N GLY A 165 9.29 -15.82 -16.88
CA GLY A 165 9.48 -17.21 -16.43
C GLY A 165 10.89 -17.49 -15.97
#